data_985140f3f13950e0eac756444d060186
#
_entry.id   985140f3f13950e0eac756444d060186
#
_cell.length_a   1.000
_cell.length_b   1.000
_cell.length_c   1.000
_cell.angle_alpha   90.00
_cell.angle_beta   90.00
_cell.angle_gamma   90.00
#
_symmetry.space_group_name_H-M   'P 1'
#
loop_
_entity.id
_entity.type
_entity.pdbx_description
1 polymer ?
#
loop_
_entity_poly.entity_id
_entity_poly.type
_entity_poly.pdbx_seq_one_letter_code
_entity_poly.pdbx_strand_id
1 'polypeptide(L)'
;MDAGPLRGPAGVHPLVAAVLLCLATPAIAQTPAPARLLAEARAIARQVAAIRGLPIERPIDFEVSDRASVQAYARASLARQMPSERWSAYQALLVHTGLIPSGTDLEELVIELYAEQIAGYYDPTRKTFHLADWLPELLQRGVVAHEVTHALQDQHFDLERWLAEVSPTEDGSLARAAVAEGDAMASMIAYLLEPVGATLEDLPPLSSLLEGQAGAISDAYPSFQAAPPALQRLLMFPYVEGSDFVRTALDRGGWPAVDRLYRDPPASTEQILHPERYFDARDEPRVVELPPEAAGEPLVVGSWGEFGTALVLGAALADSVLPAVAARGWDGDRYGLWRLPGGGVRYVWITVWDAPADAARFADAYAQGAMDRSAGRAQITTAAGRFELVAGGRTLVLVRRGDQVEIRETSRIER
;
A
#
# COMPACT_ATOMS: atom_id res chain seq x y z
N MET A 1 2.74 24.85 26.38
CA MET A 1 2.35 24.50 24.99
C MET A 1 2.53 23.01 24.91
N ASP A 2 1.43 22.34 25.03
CA ASP A 2 1.35 20.89 25.17
C ASP A 2 1.39 20.28 23.76
N ALA A 3 2.56 19.80 23.34
CA ALA A 3 2.68 19.00 22.14
C ALA A 3 2.12 17.61 22.48
N GLY A 4 0.85 17.40 22.17
CA GLY A 4 0.23 16.09 22.28
C GLY A 4 1.04 15.06 21.47
N PRO A 5 0.95 13.76 21.81
CA PRO A 5 1.72 12.72 21.16
C PRO A 5 1.47 12.79 19.65
N LEU A 6 2.56 12.80 18.87
CA LEU A 6 2.54 12.71 17.42
C LEU A 6 1.75 11.44 17.07
N ARG A 7 0.48 11.60 16.77
CA ARG A 7 -0.33 10.53 16.17
C ARG A 7 0.37 10.16 14.88
N GLY A 8 0.50 8.87 14.64
CA GLY A 8 1.05 8.33 13.41
C GLY A 8 0.48 9.07 12.20
N PRO A 9 1.19 9.22 11.10
CA PRO A 9 0.68 9.91 9.94
C PRO A 9 -0.67 9.31 9.56
N ALA A 10 -1.62 10.15 9.25
CA ALA A 10 -2.57 9.81 8.22
C ALA A 10 -1.73 9.19 7.11
N GLY A 11 -1.96 7.90 6.83
CA GLY A 11 -1.04 7.07 6.05
C GLY A 11 -0.46 7.84 4.88
N VAL A 12 0.71 7.42 4.41
CA VAL A 12 1.13 7.77 3.06
C VAL A 12 -0.02 7.25 2.20
N HIS A 13 -1.02 8.10 1.98
CA HIS A 13 -2.00 7.81 0.97
C HIS A 13 -1.16 7.71 -0.29
N PRO A 14 -1.02 6.54 -0.91
CA PRO A 14 -0.53 6.54 -2.26
C PRO A 14 -1.41 7.59 -2.93
N LEU A 15 -0.81 8.70 -3.34
CA LEU A 15 -1.46 9.60 -4.27
C LEU A 15 -2.11 8.68 -5.28
N VAL A 16 -3.39 8.90 -5.54
CA VAL A 16 -4.15 8.20 -6.55
C VAL A 16 -3.45 8.42 -7.89
N ALA A 17 -2.38 7.67 -8.10
CA ALA A 17 -1.61 7.64 -9.31
C ALA A 17 -1.91 6.31 -9.96
N ALA A 18 -2.57 6.33 -11.10
CA ALA A 18 -2.86 5.12 -11.86
C ALA A 18 -1.56 4.40 -12.20
N VAL A 19 -1.23 3.37 -11.46
CA VAL A 19 -0.27 2.37 -11.88
C VAL A 19 -0.93 1.59 -13.00
N LEU A 20 -0.72 2.03 -14.23
CA LEU A 20 -1.18 1.32 -15.39
C LEU A 20 -0.36 0.06 -15.57
N LEU A 21 -0.94 -1.04 -15.15
CA LEU A 21 -0.59 -2.35 -15.64
C LEU A 21 -0.99 -2.45 -17.12
N CYS A 22 -0.13 -1.89 -17.97
CA CYS A 22 -0.30 -1.99 -19.40
C CYS A 22 0.00 -3.40 -19.83
N LEU A 23 -1.01 -4.04 -20.40
CA LEU A 23 -0.80 -5.16 -21.33
C LEU A 23 0.07 -4.63 -22.48
N ALA A 24 1.39 -4.79 -22.37
CA ALA A 24 2.35 -4.25 -23.31
C ALA A 24 2.29 -5.01 -24.64
N THR A 25 1.63 -4.41 -25.62
CA THR A 25 1.95 -4.64 -27.03
C THR A 25 2.72 -3.42 -27.53
N PRO A 26 3.90 -3.59 -28.17
CA PRO A 26 4.62 -2.48 -28.77
C PRO A 26 3.91 -2.07 -30.06
N ALA A 27 2.89 -1.23 -29.95
CA ALA A 27 2.33 -0.54 -31.09
C ALA A 27 2.94 0.87 -31.12
N ILE A 28 3.65 1.18 -32.20
CA ILE A 28 4.05 2.56 -32.52
C ILE A 28 2.75 3.33 -32.81
N ALA A 29 2.11 3.82 -31.78
CA ALA A 29 0.91 4.62 -31.90
C ALA A 29 1.28 6.10 -31.93
N GLN A 30 0.67 6.85 -32.86
CA GLN A 30 0.81 8.31 -32.91
C GLN A 30 0.07 8.90 -31.72
N THR A 31 0.70 9.86 -31.02
CA THR A 31 0.06 10.63 -29.97
C THR A 31 -1.10 11.45 -30.56
N PRO A 32 -2.34 11.31 -30.09
CA PRO A 32 -3.48 12.07 -30.64
C PRO A 32 -3.34 13.57 -30.34
N ALA A 33 -3.94 14.39 -31.21
CA ALA A 33 -4.00 15.83 -30.94
C ALA A 33 -4.76 16.12 -29.64
N PRO A 34 -4.32 17.07 -28.80
CA PRO A 34 -4.92 17.36 -27.49
C PRO A 34 -6.45 17.54 -27.49
N ALA A 35 -6.99 18.22 -28.51
CA ALA A 35 -8.44 18.43 -28.65
C ALA A 35 -9.22 17.12 -28.86
N ARG A 36 -8.66 16.15 -29.58
CA ARG A 36 -9.25 14.84 -29.79
C ARG A 36 -9.22 14.04 -28.48
N LEU A 37 -8.09 14.05 -27.78
CA LEU A 37 -7.90 13.37 -26.50
C LEU A 37 -8.93 13.87 -25.45
N LEU A 38 -9.12 15.19 -25.33
CA LEU A 38 -10.11 15.77 -24.43
C LEU A 38 -11.57 15.43 -24.80
N ALA A 39 -11.85 15.33 -26.10
CA ALA A 39 -13.19 14.92 -26.57
C ALA A 39 -13.47 13.44 -26.24
N GLU A 40 -12.48 12.56 -26.42
CA GLU A 40 -12.54 11.15 -26.06
C GLU A 40 -12.68 10.97 -24.55
N ALA A 41 -11.90 11.69 -23.73
CA ALA A 41 -11.96 11.62 -22.28
C ALA A 41 -13.38 11.92 -21.75
N ARG A 42 -14.07 12.92 -22.30
CA ARG A 42 -15.47 13.21 -21.94
C ARG A 42 -16.45 12.10 -22.36
N ALA A 43 -16.18 11.41 -23.47
CA ALA A 43 -17.00 10.27 -23.89
C ALA A 43 -16.78 9.08 -22.94
N ILE A 44 -15.53 8.77 -22.62
CA ILE A 44 -15.15 7.73 -21.67
C ILE A 44 -15.77 8.00 -20.29
N ALA A 45 -15.74 9.24 -19.81
CA ALA A 45 -16.34 9.62 -18.54
C ALA A 45 -17.82 9.25 -18.45
N ARG A 46 -18.61 9.48 -19.52
CA ARG A 46 -20.02 9.09 -19.56
C ARG A 46 -20.22 7.58 -19.57
N GLN A 47 -19.36 6.83 -20.28
CA GLN A 47 -19.45 5.38 -20.32
C GLN A 47 -19.09 4.77 -18.96
N VAL A 48 -17.98 5.20 -18.35
CA VAL A 48 -17.57 4.75 -17.03
C VAL A 48 -18.63 5.07 -15.97
N ALA A 49 -19.20 6.26 -15.98
CA ALA A 49 -20.30 6.64 -15.09
C ALA A 49 -21.52 5.70 -15.23
N ALA A 50 -21.85 5.31 -16.46
CA ALA A 50 -22.94 4.38 -16.74
C ALA A 50 -22.60 2.94 -16.27
N ILE A 51 -21.38 2.46 -16.53
CA ILE A 51 -20.91 1.13 -16.12
C ILE A 51 -20.86 1.03 -14.59
N ARG A 52 -20.24 2.01 -13.94
CA ARG A 52 -20.06 2.02 -12.48
C ARG A 52 -21.37 2.31 -11.72
N GLY A 53 -22.35 2.91 -12.39
CA GLY A 53 -23.62 3.29 -11.75
C GLY A 53 -23.52 4.55 -10.88
N LEU A 54 -22.48 5.35 -11.06
CA LEU A 54 -22.29 6.64 -10.39
C LEU A 54 -22.49 7.77 -11.41
N PRO A 55 -23.60 8.53 -11.38
CA PRO A 55 -23.82 9.62 -12.31
C PRO A 55 -22.81 10.76 -12.09
N ILE A 56 -22.44 11.43 -13.17
CA ILE A 56 -21.62 12.65 -13.10
C ILE A 56 -22.48 13.77 -12.52
N GLU A 57 -22.24 14.14 -11.26
CA GLU A 57 -22.96 15.20 -10.57
C GLU A 57 -22.41 16.59 -10.91
N ARG A 58 -21.12 16.68 -11.17
CA ARG A 58 -20.39 17.90 -11.52
C ARG A 58 -19.51 17.64 -12.73
N PRO A 59 -19.35 18.61 -13.64
CA PRO A 59 -18.45 18.47 -14.77
C PRO A 59 -17.05 18.03 -14.29
N ILE A 60 -16.45 17.10 -15.03
CA ILE A 60 -15.05 16.70 -14.85
C ILE A 60 -14.24 17.50 -15.85
N ASP A 61 -13.35 18.34 -15.35
CA ASP A 61 -12.44 19.10 -16.20
C ASP A 61 -11.23 18.26 -16.57
N PHE A 62 -10.79 18.37 -17.82
CA PHE A 62 -9.65 17.63 -18.35
C PHE A 62 -8.61 18.61 -18.89
N GLU A 63 -7.36 18.43 -18.51
CA GLU A 63 -6.20 19.16 -19.02
C GLU A 63 -5.16 18.15 -19.53
N VAL A 64 -4.37 18.56 -20.51
CA VAL A 64 -3.23 17.77 -20.98
C VAL A 64 -1.97 18.28 -20.32
N SER A 65 -1.17 17.37 -19.75
CA SER A 65 0.04 17.70 -19.02
C SER A 65 1.26 17.01 -19.62
N ASP A 66 2.35 17.74 -19.69
CA ASP A 66 3.65 17.20 -20.05
C ASP A 66 4.32 16.50 -18.84
N ARG A 67 5.39 15.77 -19.10
CA ARG A 67 6.12 15.00 -18.10
C ARG A 67 6.68 15.89 -16.96
N ALA A 68 7.11 17.11 -17.27
CA ALA A 68 7.66 18.04 -16.28
C ALA A 68 6.56 18.54 -15.32
N SER A 69 5.38 18.83 -15.83
CA SER A 69 4.21 19.24 -15.03
C SER A 69 3.75 18.13 -14.10
N VAL A 70 3.71 16.88 -14.59
CA VAL A 70 3.37 15.70 -13.79
C VAL A 70 4.39 15.49 -12.65
N GLN A 71 5.69 15.57 -12.94
CA GLN A 71 6.75 15.47 -11.93
C GLN A 71 6.67 16.59 -10.88
N ALA A 72 6.41 17.82 -11.32
CA ALA A 72 6.24 18.93 -10.39
C ALA A 72 5.02 18.76 -9.47
N TYR A 73 3.92 18.27 -10.01
CA TYR A 73 2.73 17.92 -9.21
C TYR A 73 3.02 16.83 -8.20
N ALA A 74 3.67 15.73 -8.61
CA ALA A 74 4.04 14.63 -7.75
C ALA A 74 4.88 15.11 -6.55
N ARG A 75 5.95 15.87 -6.82
CA ARG A 75 6.80 16.47 -5.76
C ARG A 75 6.01 17.37 -4.83
N ALA A 76 5.20 18.29 -5.37
CA ALA A 76 4.41 19.21 -4.57
C ALA A 76 3.35 18.49 -3.73
N SER A 77 2.75 17.45 -4.25
CA SER A 77 1.73 16.66 -3.55
C SER A 77 2.35 15.83 -2.41
N LEU A 78 3.47 15.15 -2.67
CA LEU A 78 4.23 14.42 -1.64
C LEU A 78 4.72 15.35 -0.52
N ALA A 79 5.25 16.51 -0.86
CA ALA A 79 5.73 17.50 0.13
C ALA A 79 4.59 18.04 1.02
N ARG A 80 3.37 18.15 0.49
CA ARG A 80 2.19 18.53 1.30
C ARG A 80 1.75 17.43 2.27
N GLN A 81 1.86 16.17 1.83
CA GLN A 81 1.39 15.02 2.60
C GLN A 81 2.39 14.55 3.64
N MET A 82 3.69 14.67 3.35
CA MET A 82 4.75 14.16 4.21
C MET A 82 5.89 15.18 4.40
N PRO A 83 5.93 15.88 5.54
CA PRO A 83 7.05 16.75 5.90
C PRO A 83 8.39 16.01 5.96
N SER A 84 9.51 16.71 5.75
CA SER A 84 10.86 16.11 5.66
C SER A 84 11.29 15.33 6.91
N GLU A 85 10.86 15.77 8.10
CA GLU A 85 11.14 15.05 9.35
C GLU A 85 10.50 13.67 9.37
N ARG A 86 9.33 13.53 8.74
CA ARG A 86 8.63 12.24 8.61
C ARG A 86 9.35 11.29 7.66
N TRP A 87 9.85 11.78 6.53
CA TRP A 87 10.64 10.95 5.61
C TRP A 87 11.82 10.30 6.33
N SER A 88 12.57 11.10 7.10
CA SER A 88 13.70 10.59 7.90
C SER A 88 13.29 9.53 8.93
N ALA A 89 12.14 9.71 9.57
CA ALA A 89 11.62 8.77 10.55
C ALA A 89 11.18 7.44 9.91
N TYR A 90 10.46 7.51 8.78
CA TYR A 90 10.06 6.32 8.02
C TYR A 90 11.26 5.61 7.41
N GLN A 91 12.21 6.35 6.84
CA GLN A 91 13.47 5.76 6.35
C GLN A 91 14.19 4.98 7.45
N ALA A 92 14.29 5.57 8.65
CA ALA A 92 14.91 4.87 9.78
C ALA A 92 14.16 3.56 10.15
N LEU A 93 12.82 3.57 10.11
CA LEU A 93 11.99 2.38 10.34
C LEU A 93 12.21 1.32 9.27
N LEU A 94 12.12 1.70 7.98
CA LEU A 94 12.24 0.76 6.87
C LEU A 94 13.65 0.15 6.77
N VAL A 95 14.70 0.94 7.04
CA VAL A 95 16.07 0.45 7.16
C VAL A 95 16.24 -0.49 8.36
N HIS A 96 15.66 -0.12 9.52
CA HIS A 96 15.74 -0.96 10.73
C HIS A 96 15.09 -2.33 10.52
N THR A 97 13.94 -2.37 9.88
CA THR A 97 13.20 -3.61 9.58
C THR A 97 13.77 -4.37 8.39
N GLY A 98 14.69 -3.77 7.61
CA GLY A 98 15.29 -4.38 6.44
C GLY A 98 14.46 -4.30 5.17
N LEU A 99 13.38 -3.51 5.18
CA LEU A 99 12.50 -3.32 4.03
C LEU A 99 13.16 -2.50 2.91
N ILE A 100 14.12 -1.65 3.26
CA ILE A 100 14.99 -0.93 2.32
C ILE A 100 16.46 -1.04 2.75
N PRO A 101 17.42 -1.00 1.82
CA PRO A 101 18.85 -0.96 2.14
C PRO A 101 19.25 0.29 2.94
N SER A 102 20.29 0.17 3.76
CA SER A 102 20.95 1.33 4.37
C SER A 102 21.52 2.26 3.27
N GLY A 103 21.34 3.58 3.45
CA GLY A 103 21.79 4.57 2.47
C GLY A 103 20.78 4.88 1.35
N THR A 104 19.61 4.26 1.34
CA THR A 104 18.51 4.65 0.45
C THR A 104 18.00 6.03 0.84
N ASP A 105 17.87 6.94 -0.12
CA ASP A 105 17.09 8.16 0.03
C ASP A 105 15.62 7.82 -0.26
N LEU A 106 14.83 7.65 0.80
CA LEU A 106 13.44 7.22 0.67
C LEU A 106 12.57 8.28 -0.01
N GLU A 107 12.81 9.57 0.27
CA GLU A 107 12.04 10.67 -0.31
C GLU A 107 12.24 10.71 -1.82
N GLU A 108 13.51 10.74 -2.30
CA GLU A 108 13.79 10.77 -3.72
C GLU A 108 13.33 9.49 -4.43
N LEU A 109 13.54 8.32 -3.84
CA LEU A 109 13.05 7.05 -4.39
C LEU A 109 11.54 7.05 -4.60
N VAL A 110 10.78 7.52 -3.62
CA VAL A 110 9.31 7.60 -3.75
C VAL A 110 8.92 8.62 -4.82
N ILE A 111 9.59 9.77 -4.88
CA ILE A 111 9.34 10.77 -5.93
C ILE A 111 9.60 10.18 -7.33
N GLU A 112 10.70 9.46 -7.51
CA GLU A 112 11.04 8.81 -8.80
C GLU A 112 10.00 7.76 -9.19
N LEU A 113 9.59 6.90 -8.24
CA LEU A 113 8.57 5.88 -8.47
C LEU A 113 7.24 6.51 -8.90
N TYR A 114 6.81 7.56 -8.20
CA TYR A 114 5.59 8.28 -8.57
C TYR A 114 5.70 8.93 -9.96
N ALA A 115 6.80 9.62 -10.22
CA ALA A 115 7.00 10.32 -11.49
C ALA A 115 7.04 9.37 -12.69
N GLU A 116 7.50 8.13 -12.51
CA GLU A 116 7.52 7.11 -13.53
C GLU A 116 6.14 6.51 -13.80
N GLN A 117 5.36 6.30 -12.75
CA GLN A 117 4.08 5.58 -12.82
C GLN A 117 2.89 6.48 -13.18
N ILE A 118 3.00 7.79 -12.98
CA ILE A 118 1.90 8.72 -13.30
C ILE A 118 1.71 8.81 -14.81
N ALA A 119 0.68 8.14 -15.28
CA ALA A 119 0.19 8.20 -16.67
C ALA A 119 -0.94 9.22 -16.88
N GLY A 120 -1.51 9.69 -15.79
CA GLY A 120 -2.50 10.72 -15.59
C GLY A 120 -2.80 10.84 -14.11
N TYR A 121 -3.47 11.89 -13.69
CA TYR A 121 -3.87 12.03 -12.30
C TYR A 121 -5.08 12.94 -12.15
N TYR A 122 -5.92 12.63 -11.18
CA TYR A 122 -6.97 13.53 -10.74
C TYR A 122 -6.43 14.44 -9.63
N ASP A 123 -6.53 15.76 -9.81
CA ASP A 123 -6.23 16.74 -8.77
C ASP A 123 -7.52 17.03 -7.99
N PRO A 124 -7.68 16.50 -6.77
CA PRO A 124 -8.90 16.68 -5.98
C PRO A 124 -9.09 18.13 -5.53
N THR A 125 -8.03 18.92 -5.42
CA THR A 125 -8.10 20.34 -5.06
C THR A 125 -8.62 21.19 -6.20
N ARG A 126 -8.15 20.95 -7.42
CA ARG A 126 -8.58 21.66 -8.62
C ARG A 126 -9.82 21.02 -9.27
N LYS A 127 -10.18 19.82 -8.86
CA LYS A 127 -11.24 18.97 -9.46
C LYS A 127 -11.02 18.74 -10.96
N THR A 128 -9.74 18.65 -11.35
CA THR A 128 -9.28 18.55 -12.73
C THR A 128 -8.50 17.27 -12.94
N PHE A 129 -8.79 16.59 -14.03
CA PHE A 129 -8.03 15.43 -14.46
C PHE A 129 -6.92 15.84 -15.45
N HIS A 130 -5.69 15.45 -15.17
CA HIS A 130 -4.51 15.72 -15.99
C HIS A 130 -4.11 14.47 -16.78
N LEU A 131 -4.18 14.56 -18.10
CA LEU A 131 -3.82 13.50 -19.04
C LEU A 131 -2.37 13.65 -19.48
N ALA A 132 -1.58 12.59 -19.39
CA ALA A 132 -0.22 12.57 -19.92
C ALA A 132 -0.23 12.55 -21.45
N ASP A 133 0.54 13.45 -22.08
CA ASP A 133 0.57 13.62 -23.55
C ASP A 133 1.46 12.57 -24.27
N TRP A 134 2.23 11.79 -23.53
CA TRP A 134 3.22 10.84 -24.09
C TRP A 134 2.75 9.37 -24.14
N LEU A 135 1.54 9.06 -23.69
CA LEU A 135 1.05 7.70 -23.64
C LEU A 135 0.47 7.26 -25.01
N PRO A 136 0.62 5.97 -25.38
CA PRO A 136 -0.11 5.39 -26.49
C PRO A 136 -1.62 5.48 -26.31
N GLU A 137 -2.39 5.69 -27.41
CA GLU A 137 -3.85 5.93 -27.37
C GLU A 137 -4.63 4.84 -26.60
N LEU A 138 -4.28 3.57 -26.79
CA LEU A 138 -4.96 2.47 -26.11
C LEU A 138 -4.79 2.55 -24.59
N LEU A 139 -3.59 2.90 -24.14
CA LEU A 139 -3.27 3.05 -22.72
C LEU A 139 -3.95 4.27 -22.13
N GLN A 140 -4.02 5.37 -22.88
CA GLN A 140 -4.72 6.57 -22.45
C GLN A 140 -6.19 6.30 -22.12
N ARG A 141 -6.88 5.43 -22.89
CA ARG A 141 -8.29 5.10 -22.64
C ARG A 141 -8.49 4.38 -21.31
N GLY A 142 -7.62 3.43 -20.99
CA GLY A 142 -7.61 2.74 -19.70
C GLY A 142 -7.34 3.71 -18.55
N VAL A 143 -6.30 4.57 -18.67
CA VAL A 143 -6.00 5.61 -17.68
C VAL A 143 -7.19 6.52 -17.44
N VAL A 144 -7.78 7.05 -18.51
CA VAL A 144 -8.94 7.93 -18.38
C VAL A 144 -10.08 7.23 -17.66
N ALA A 145 -10.36 5.97 -17.98
CA ALA A 145 -11.42 5.21 -17.31
C ALA A 145 -11.15 5.02 -15.81
N HIS A 146 -9.90 4.71 -15.43
CA HIS A 146 -9.48 4.59 -14.05
C HIS A 146 -9.63 5.90 -13.28
N GLU A 147 -9.05 6.98 -13.79
CA GLU A 147 -9.04 8.27 -13.12
C GLU A 147 -10.43 8.96 -13.08
N VAL A 148 -11.24 8.73 -14.11
CA VAL A 148 -12.65 9.14 -14.06
C VAL A 148 -13.37 8.46 -12.91
N THR A 149 -13.05 7.21 -12.61
CA THR A 149 -13.63 6.54 -11.45
C THR A 149 -13.27 7.26 -10.16
N HIS A 150 -12.02 7.71 -9.97
CA HIS A 150 -11.65 8.53 -8.83
C HIS A 150 -12.41 9.86 -8.76
N ALA A 151 -12.64 10.51 -9.91
CA ALA A 151 -13.46 11.71 -9.95
C ALA A 151 -14.93 11.42 -9.54
N LEU A 152 -15.47 10.26 -9.91
CA LEU A 152 -16.80 9.82 -9.46
C LEU A 152 -16.82 9.46 -7.97
N GLN A 153 -15.81 8.74 -7.49
CA GLN A 153 -15.62 8.45 -6.06
C GLN A 153 -15.57 9.74 -5.22
N ASP A 154 -14.83 10.75 -5.71
CA ASP A 154 -14.76 12.06 -5.05
C ASP A 154 -16.11 12.77 -5.04
N GLN A 155 -16.88 12.70 -6.13
CA GLN A 155 -18.20 13.32 -6.21
C GLN A 155 -19.24 12.68 -5.29
N HIS A 156 -19.19 11.35 -5.10
CA HIS A 156 -20.20 10.58 -4.37
C HIS A 156 -19.81 10.23 -2.94
N PHE A 157 -18.50 10.15 -2.64
CA PHE A 157 -17.99 9.67 -1.37
C PHE A 157 -16.99 10.64 -0.72
N ASP A 158 -16.70 11.81 -1.36
CA ASP A 158 -15.69 12.78 -0.87
C ASP A 158 -14.34 12.08 -0.66
N LEU A 159 -13.78 11.53 -1.76
CA LEU A 159 -12.64 10.61 -1.74
C LEU A 159 -11.45 11.15 -0.94
N GLU A 160 -11.12 12.45 -1.11
CA GLU A 160 -10.02 13.09 -0.39
C GLU A 160 -10.23 13.01 1.12
N ARG A 161 -11.42 13.39 1.59
CA ARG A 161 -11.79 13.32 2.99
C ARG A 161 -11.87 11.88 3.48
N TRP A 162 -12.48 10.98 2.68
CA TRP A 162 -12.64 9.57 3.03
C TRP A 162 -11.30 8.84 3.20
N LEU A 163 -10.31 9.13 2.36
CA LEU A 163 -8.94 8.64 2.51
C LEU A 163 -8.21 9.32 3.67
N ALA A 164 -8.46 10.62 3.91
CA ALA A 164 -7.87 11.38 5.02
C ALA A 164 -8.53 11.10 6.38
N GLU A 165 -9.76 10.60 6.40
CA GLU A 165 -10.39 10.14 7.62
C GLU A 165 -9.53 9.07 8.25
N VAL A 166 -8.91 9.46 9.36
CA VAL A 166 -7.88 8.67 10.04
C VAL A 166 -8.45 7.31 10.39
N SER A 167 -8.09 6.29 9.62
CA SER A 167 -8.06 4.94 10.16
C SER A 167 -7.21 4.99 11.43
N PRO A 168 -7.57 4.30 12.50
CA PRO A 168 -6.76 4.27 13.71
C PRO A 168 -5.34 3.73 13.46
N THR A 169 -5.10 3.14 12.28
CA THR A 169 -3.82 2.50 11.90
C THR A 169 -3.46 2.78 10.45
N GLU A 170 -2.16 2.71 10.11
CA GLU A 170 -1.65 2.74 8.74
C GLU A 170 -2.16 1.56 7.92
N ASP A 171 -2.32 0.42 8.56
CA ASP A 171 -2.88 -0.79 7.96
C ASP A 171 -4.31 -0.57 7.45
N GLY A 172 -5.18 -0.01 8.28
CA GLY A 172 -6.53 0.36 7.86
C GLY A 172 -6.57 1.45 6.77
N SER A 173 -5.59 2.36 6.75
CA SER A 173 -5.45 3.33 5.66
C SER A 173 -5.08 2.65 4.34
N LEU A 174 -4.21 1.65 4.38
CA LEU A 174 -3.85 0.85 3.21
C LEU A 174 -5.04 0.01 2.72
N ALA A 175 -5.86 -0.52 3.64
CA ALA A 175 -7.10 -1.22 3.30
C ALA A 175 -8.12 -0.31 2.59
N ARG A 176 -8.26 0.95 3.02
CA ARG A 176 -9.09 1.94 2.31
C ARG A 176 -8.54 2.25 0.91
N ALA A 177 -7.23 2.46 0.79
CA ALA A 177 -6.62 2.65 -0.52
C ALA A 177 -6.91 1.45 -1.45
N ALA A 178 -6.87 0.23 -0.93
CA ALA A 178 -7.22 -0.98 -1.69
C ALA A 178 -8.67 -0.98 -2.19
N VAL A 179 -9.63 -0.44 -1.43
CA VAL A 179 -11.00 -0.27 -1.91
C VAL A 179 -11.07 0.74 -3.04
N ALA A 180 -10.46 1.92 -2.89
CA ALA A 180 -10.52 2.98 -3.89
C ALA A 180 -9.87 2.56 -5.22
N GLU A 181 -8.66 2.00 -5.15
CA GLU A 181 -7.92 1.54 -6.33
C GLU A 181 -8.56 0.29 -6.95
N GLY A 182 -9.03 -0.64 -6.13
CA GLY A 182 -9.73 -1.83 -6.61
C GLY A 182 -11.02 -1.50 -7.37
N ASP A 183 -11.80 -0.53 -6.91
CA ASP A 183 -12.98 -0.01 -7.60
C ASP A 183 -12.62 0.67 -8.92
N ALA A 184 -11.56 1.49 -8.94
CA ALA A 184 -11.08 2.14 -10.15
C ALA A 184 -10.55 1.12 -11.18
N MET A 185 -9.84 0.09 -10.73
CA MET A 185 -9.38 -1.01 -11.59
C MET A 185 -10.57 -1.82 -12.15
N ALA A 186 -11.54 -2.19 -11.31
CA ALA A 186 -12.72 -2.92 -11.76
C ALA A 186 -13.52 -2.12 -12.79
N SER A 187 -13.71 -0.82 -12.58
CA SER A 187 -14.41 0.08 -13.52
C SER A 187 -13.64 0.21 -14.83
N MET A 188 -12.33 0.38 -14.79
CA MET A 188 -11.46 0.43 -15.97
C MET A 188 -11.54 -0.86 -16.78
N ILE A 189 -11.43 -2.02 -16.12
CA ILE A 189 -11.46 -3.32 -16.79
C ILE A 189 -12.85 -3.54 -17.40
N ALA A 190 -13.93 -3.24 -16.67
CA ALA A 190 -15.30 -3.34 -17.21
C ALA A 190 -15.48 -2.47 -18.46
N TYR A 191 -14.94 -1.23 -18.44
CA TYR A 191 -14.94 -0.35 -19.60
C TYR A 191 -14.17 -0.93 -20.80
N LEU A 192 -13.01 -1.54 -20.56
CA LEU A 192 -12.18 -2.14 -21.64
C LEU A 192 -12.80 -3.43 -22.21
N LEU A 193 -13.58 -4.16 -21.43
CA LEU A 193 -14.26 -5.39 -21.83
C LEU A 193 -15.60 -5.14 -22.57
N GLU A 194 -16.27 -4.02 -22.32
CA GLU A 194 -17.59 -3.70 -22.89
C GLU A 194 -17.64 -3.87 -24.42
N PRO A 195 -16.65 -3.38 -25.23
CA PRO A 195 -16.69 -3.50 -26.68
C PRO A 195 -16.62 -4.94 -27.22
N VAL A 196 -16.12 -5.87 -26.41
CA VAL A 196 -16.03 -7.29 -26.79
C VAL A 196 -17.12 -8.15 -26.16
N GLY A 197 -18.02 -7.52 -25.37
CA GLY A 197 -19.14 -8.19 -24.72
C GLY A 197 -18.72 -9.13 -23.59
N ALA A 198 -17.52 -8.95 -23.03
CA ALA A 198 -17.03 -9.70 -21.88
C ALA A 198 -17.26 -8.92 -20.56
N THR A 199 -17.20 -9.62 -19.45
CA THR A 199 -17.41 -9.09 -18.10
C THR A 199 -16.22 -9.38 -17.20
N LEU A 200 -16.19 -8.78 -16.01
CA LEU A 200 -15.18 -9.08 -15.01
C LEU A 200 -15.21 -10.56 -14.55
N GLU A 201 -16.39 -11.18 -14.58
CA GLU A 201 -16.58 -12.59 -14.20
C GLU A 201 -15.89 -13.55 -15.17
N ASP A 202 -15.67 -13.14 -16.44
CA ASP A 202 -14.98 -13.93 -17.45
C ASP A 202 -13.46 -13.96 -17.26
N LEU A 203 -12.91 -13.11 -16.38
CA LEU A 203 -11.47 -13.04 -16.12
C LEU A 203 -11.06 -13.85 -14.89
N PRO A 204 -9.85 -14.43 -14.87
CA PRO A 204 -9.26 -14.91 -13.61
C PRO A 204 -9.01 -13.74 -12.63
N PRO A 205 -8.68 -14.02 -11.35
CA PRO A 205 -8.25 -12.98 -10.41
C PRO A 205 -7.13 -12.12 -11.01
N LEU A 206 -7.14 -10.82 -10.71
CA LEU A 206 -6.15 -9.90 -11.27
C LEU A 206 -4.73 -10.25 -10.80
N SER A 207 -4.59 -10.68 -9.54
CA SER A 207 -3.33 -11.21 -9.01
C SER A 207 -2.70 -12.26 -9.92
N SER A 208 -3.48 -13.23 -10.41
CA SER A 208 -3.01 -14.28 -11.34
C SER A 208 -2.62 -13.75 -12.71
N LEU A 209 -3.33 -12.72 -13.20
CA LEU A 209 -2.99 -12.09 -14.50
C LEU A 209 -1.65 -11.35 -14.41
N LEU A 210 -1.36 -10.71 -13.29
CA LEU A 210 -0.16 -9.92 -13.08
C LEU A 210 1.08 -10.78 -12.88
N GLU A 211 0.95 -11.89 -12.18
CA GLU A 211 2.05 -12.87 -12.05
C GLU A 211 2.58 -13.32 -13.42
N GLY A 212 1.68 -13.48 -14.39
CA GLY A 212 2.05 -13.85 -15.77
C GLY A 212 2.74 -12.74 -16.58
N GLN A 213 2.67 -11.48 -16.12
CA GLN A 213 3.15 -10.31 -16.87
C GLN A 213 4.31 -9.56 -16.20
N ALA A 214 4.83 -10.07 -15.10
CA ALA A 214 5.88 -9.40 -14.29
C ALA A 214 7.09 -8.93 -15.13
N GLY A 215 7.50 -9.68 -16.14
CA GLY A 215 8.61 -9.31 -17.03
C GLY A 215 8.30 -8.08 -17.91
N ALA A 216 7.11 -8.00 -18.48
CA ALA A 216 6.71 -6.88 -19.35
C ALA A 216 6.54 -5.57 -18.58
N ILE A 217 6.06 -5.64 -17.34
CA ILE A 217 5.95 -4.50 -16.44
C ILE A 217 7.33 -3.96 -16.09
N SER A 218 8.26 -4.86 -15.81
CA SER A 218 9.66 -4.57 -15.50
C SER A 218 10.34 -3.71 -16.56
N ASP A 219 10.18 -4.05 -17.84
CA ASP A 219 10.79 -3.33 -18.95
C ASP A 219 10.21 -1.93 -19.16
N ALA A 220 8.95 -1.71 -18.78
CA ALA A 220 8.26 -0.43 -18.94
C ALA A 220 8.58 0.58 -17.82
N TYR A 221 8.95 0.09 -16.62
CA TYR A 221 9.11 0.89 -15.40
C TYR A 221 10.45 0.59 -14.69
N PRO A 222 11.59 1.10 -15.21
CA PRO A 222 12.92 0.79 -14.68
C PRO A 222 13.14 1.25 -13.22
N SER A 223 12.57 2.39 -12.78
CA SER A 223 12.68 2.82 -11.38
C SER A 223 11.90 1.88 -10.45
N PHE A 224 10.72 1.43 -10.89
CA PHE A 224 9.94 0.43 -10.15
C PHE A 224 10.70 -0.91 -10.06
N GLN A 225 11.31 -1.36 -11.15
CA GLN A 225 12.11 -2.59 -11.17
C GLN A 225 13.31 -2.51 -10.22
N ALA A 226 13.96 -1.34 -10.16
CA ALA A 226 15.13 -1.11 -9.30
C ALA A 226 14.76 -0.91 -7.81
N ALA A 227 13.49 -0.64 -7.51
CA ALA A 227 13.03 -0.41 -6.15
C ALA A 227 13.15 -1.67 -5.27
N PRO A 228 13.37 -1.53 -3.97
CA PRO A 228 13.34 -2.65 -3.04
C PRO A 228 12.04 -3.46 -3.17
N PRO A 229 12.10 -4.81 -3.18
CA PRO A 229 10.91 -5.66 -3.40
C PRO A 229 9.74 -5.38 -2.45
N ALA A 230 10.03 -5.00 -1.21
CA ALA A 230 9.00 -4.63 -0.25
C ALA A 230 8.22 -3.39 -0.68
N LEU A 231 8.89 -2.38 -1.25
CA LEU A 231 8.24 -1.17 -1.77
C LEU A 231 7.44 -1.48 -3.05
N GLN A 232 7.96 -2.34 -3.94
CA GLN A 232 7.21 -2.80 -5.11
C GLN A 232 5.89 -3.44 -4.68
N ARG A 233 5.93 -4.37 -3.72
CA ARG A 233 4.74 -5.04 -3.19
C ARG A 233 3.78 -4.07 -2.51
N LEU A 234 4.31 -3.13 -1.71
CA LEU A 234 3.50 -2.12 -1.04
C LEU A 234 2.74 -1.22 -2.03
N LEU A 235 3.41 -0.80 -3.11
CA LEU A 235 2.80 0.02 -4.16
C LEU A 235 1.75 -0.76 -4.96
N MET A 236 1.95 -2.05 -5.19
CA MET A 236 1.04 -2.89 -5.97
C MET A 236 -0.18 -3.38 -5.18
N PHE A 237 -0.09 -3.47 -3.86
CA PHE A 237 -1.14 -4.03 -3.01
C PHE A 237 -2.53 -3.43 -3.24
N PRO A 238 -2.71 -2.09 -3.28
CA PRO A 238 -4.03 -1.52 -3.50
C PRO A 238 -4.67 -1.91 -4.84
N TYR A 239 -3.85 -2.09 -5.86
CA TYR A 239 -4.31 -2.43 -7.21
C TYR A 239 -4.62 -3.91 -7.35
N VAL A 240 -3.75 -4.77 -6.84
CA VAL A 240 -3.85 -6.23 -7.00
C VAL A 240 -4.86 -6.81 -6.06
N GLU A 241 -4.56 -6.72 -4.76
CA GLU A 241 -5.41 -7.29 -3.71
C GLU A 241 -6.73 -6.53 -3.57
N GLY A 242 -6.69 -5.19 -3.78
CA GLY A 242 -7.88 -4.36 -3.82
C GLY A 242 -8.83 -4.74 -4.94
N SER A 243 -8.33 -5.08 -6.14
CA SER A 243 -9.17 -5.53 -7.25
C SER A 243 -9.84 -6.86 -6.98
N ASP A 244 -9.13 -7.82 -6.38
CA ASP A 244 -9.69 -9.13 -6.04
C ASP A 244 -10.73 -9.02 -4.91
N PHE A 245 -10.50 -8.11 -3.96
CA PHE A 245 -11.45 -7.78 -2.90
C PHE A 245 -12.73 -7.11 -3.45
N VAL A 246 -12.59 -6.09 -4.31
CA VAL A 246 -13.73 -5.40 -4.94
C VAL A 246 -14.48 -6.35 -5.86
N ARG A 247 -13.81 -7.24 -6.58
CA ARG A 247 -14.45 -8.31 -7.35
C ARG A 247 -15.34 -9.18 -6.46
N THR A 248 -14.85 -9.57 -5.28
CA THR A 248 -15.66 -10.32 -4.31
C THR A 248 -16.92 -9.55 -3.90
N ALA A 249 -16.84 -8.22 -3.76
CA ALA A 249 -18.01 -7.39 -3.50
C ALA A 249 -18.99 -7.38 -4.69
N LEU A 250 -18.46 -7.28 -5.91
CA LEU A 250 -19.26 -7.32 -7.15
C LEU A 250 -20.00 -8.64 -7.29
N ASP A 251 -19.35 -9.78 -7.07
CA ASP A 251 -19.93 -11.12 -7.14
C ASP A 251 -21.07 -11.30 -6.11
N ARG A 252 -21.01 -10.61 -4.97
CA ARG A 252 -22.00 -10.67 -3.88
C ARG A 252 -23.18 -9.73 -4.06
N GLY A 253 -23.07 -8.67 -4.83
CA GLY A 253 -24.20 -7.73 -4.95
C GLY A 253 -23.99 -6.56 -5.92
N GLY A 254 -23.13 -6.74 -6.91
CA GLY A 254 -22.87 -5.75 -7.95
C GLY A 254 -22.30 -4.45 -7.41
N TRP A 255 -22.36 -3.39 -8.21
CA TRP A 255 -21.87 -2.07 -7.83
C TRP A 255 -22.46 -1.51 -6.51
N PRO A 256 -23.76 -1.78 -6.16
CA PRO A 256 -24.26 -1.39 -4.83
C PRO A 256 -23.51 -2.03 -3.65
N ALA A 257 -22.88 -3.19 -3.83
CA ALA A 257 -22.03 -3.78 -2.80
C ALA A 257 -20.70 -3.05 -2.69
N VAL A 258 -20.13 -2.59 -3.80
CA VAL A 258 -18.93 -1.74 -3.80
C VAL A 258 -19.22 -0.39 -3.13
N ASP A 259 -20.38 0.23 -3.38
CA ASP A 259 -20.78 1.49 -2.71
C ASP A 259 -20.86 1.35 -1.18
N ARG A 260 -21.19 0.15 -0.68
CA ARG A 260 -21.20 -0.11 0.77
C ARG A 260 -19.80 -0.06 1.39
N LEU A 261 -18.75 -0.43 0.64
CA LEU A 261 -17.36 -0.37 1.12
C LEU A 261 -16.91 1.04 1.50
N TYR A 262 -17.47 2.07 0.86
CA TYR A 262 -17.19 3.47 1.21
C TYR A 262 -17.91 3.92 2.48
N ARG A 263 -19.03 3.29 2.83
CA ARG A 263 -19.82 3.62 4.04
C ARG A 263 -19.36 2.82 5.25
N ASP A 264 -18.86 1.62 5.01
CA ASP A 264 -18.38 0.68 6.02
C ASP A 264 -17.08 0.04 5.52
N PRO A 265 -15.94 0.78 5.55
CA PRO A 265 -14.69 0.30 4.97
C PRO A 265 -14.09 -0.86 5.75
N PRO A 266 -13.27 -1.70 5.09
CA PRO A 266 -12.45 -2.69 5.77
C PRO A 266 -11.50 -2.00 6.76
N ALA A 267 -11.31 -2.63 7.93
CA ALA A 267 -10.52 -2.11 9.03
C ALA A 267 -9.03 -2.45 8.93
N SER A 268 -8.67 -3.48 8.13
CA SER A 268 -7.31 -4.01 8.05
C SER A 268 -7.00 -4.58 6.67
N THR A 269 -5.71 -4.72 6.36
CA THR A 269 -5.26 -5.47 5.17
C THR A 269 -5.60 -6.95 5.26
N GLU A 270 -5.76 -7.50 6.46
CA GLU A 270 -6.26 -8.86 6.64
C GLU A 270 -7.64 -9.06 6.00
N GLN A 271 -8.56 -8.12 6.21
CA GLN A 271 -9.89 -8.18 5.59
C GLN A 271 -9.85 -8.05 4.06
N ILE A 272 -8.83 -7.39 3.52
CA ILE A 272 -8.57 -7.34 2.06
C ILE A 272 -8.07 -8.70 1.56
N LEU A 273 -7.08 -9.28 2.25
CA LEU A 273 -6.45 -10.55 1.90
C LEU A 273 -7.39 -11.75 2.09
N HIS A 274 -8.31 -11.64 3.03
CA HIS A 274 -9.28 -12.67 3.43
C HIS A 274 -10.69 -12.08 3.40
N PRO A 275 -11.31 -11.93 2.21
CA PRO A 275 -12.61 -11.28 2.07
C PRO A 275 -13.72 -11.88 2.95
N GLU A 276 -13.63 -13.16 3.30
CA GLU A 276 -14.55 -13.83 4.22
C GLU A 276 -14.55 -13.21 5.62
N ARG A 277 -13.40 -12.64 6.04
CA ARG A 277 -13.26 -11.91 7.32
C ARG A 277 -13.90 -10.53 7.30
N TYR A 278 -14.26 -10.03 6.13
CA TYR A 278 -15.06 -8.81 6.00
C TYR A 278 -16.53 -9.13 5.73
N PHE A 279 -16.82 -10.01 4.75
CA PHE A 279 -18.18 -10.23 4.25
C PHE A 279 -19.00 -11.26 5.01
N ASP A 280 -18.37 -12.32 5.56
CA ASP A 280 -19.09 -13.45 6.16
C ASP A 280 -19.08 -13.39 7.69
N ALA A 281 -17.92 -13.23 8.27
CA ALA A 281 -17.74 -13.09 9.72
C ALA A 281 -16.71 -11.98 9.96
N ARG A 282 -17.20 -10.76 10.12
CA ARG A 282 -16.34 -9.59 10.23
C ARG A 282 -15.39 -9.70 11.42
N ASP A 283 -14.11 -9.69 11.13
CA ASP A 283 -13.02 -9.80 12.08
C ASP A 283 -12.37 -8.42 12.28
N GLU A 284 -12.64 -7.80 13.44
CA GLU A 284 -12.11 -6.48 13.74
C GLU A 284 -10.77 -6.62 14.47
N PRO A 285 -9.70 -5.94 14.04
CA PRO A 285 -8.41 -6.05 14.69
C PRO A 285 -8.45 -5.60 16.14
N ARG A 286 -7.82 -6.37 17.02
CA ARG A 286 -7.64 -5.99 18.44
C ARG A 286 -6.73 -4.76 18.55
N VAL A 287 -7.15 -3.82 19.41
CA VAL A 287 -6.35 -2.65 19.75
C VAL A 287 -5.17 -3.06 20.63
N VAL A 288 -3.96 -2.78 20.16
CA VAL A 288 -2.72 -3.06 20.87
C VAL A 288 -2.08 -1.75 21.33
N GLU A 289 -1.67 -1.71 22.59
CA GLU A 289 -0.97 -0.56 23.16
C GLU A 289 0.51 -0.89 23.40
N LEU A 290 1.37 0.10 23.16
CA LEU A 290 2.79 -0.02 23.48
C LEU A 290 3.01 0.23 24.97
N PRO A 291 3.97 -0.47 25.60
CA PRO A 291 4.26 -0.29 27.01
C PRO A 291 4.79 1.13 27.30
N PRO A 292 4.42 1.73 28.45
CA PRO A 292 4.84 3.09 28.80
C PRO A 292 6.36 3.28 29.03
N GLU A 293 7.11 2.18 29.03
CA GLU A 293 8.57 2.15 29.28
C GLU A 293 9.43 2.55 28.08
N ALA A 294 8.83 2.84 26.93
CA ALA A 294 9.57 3.29 25.75
C ALA A 294 10.10 4.72 26.02
N ALA A 295 11.17 4.81 26.81
CA ALA A 295 11.84 6.07 27.11
C ALA A 295 12.52 6.62 25.85
N GLY A 296 12.30 7.90 25.55
CA GLY A 296 12.82 8.62 24.38
C GLY A 296 11.71 9.29 23.58
N GLU A 297 12.12 10.10 22.61
CA GLU A 297 11.19 10.71 21.66
C GLU A 297 10.85 9.69 20.58
N PRO A 298 9.57 9.39 20.34
CA PRO A 298 9.18 8.46 19.27
C PRO A 298 9.47 9.09 17.90
N LEU A 299 10.17 8.36 17.04
CA LEU A 299 10.33 8.71 15.62
C LEU A 299 9.06 8.35 14.85
N VAL A 300 8.57 7.13 15.04
CA VAL A 300 7.37 6.59 14.39
C VAL A 300 6.65 5.65 15.34
N VAL A 301 5.32 5.68 15.31
CA VAL A 301 4.44 4.71 15.96
C VAL A 301 3.37 4.30 14.96
N GLY A 302 3.13 3.02 14.74
CA GLY A 302 2.17 2.54 13.75
C GLY A 302 1.75 1.08 13.94
N SER A 303 1.09 0.54 12.93
CA SER A 303 0.67 -0.87 12.82
C SER A 303 1.06 -1.38 11.42
N TRP A 304 1.57 -2.61 11.36
CA TRP A 304 1.94 -3.25 10.10
C TRP A 304 0.75 -3.93 9.40
N GLY A 305 -0.21 -4.43 10.18
CA GLY A 305 -1.24 -5.31 9.64
C GLY A 305 -0.71 -6.68 9.22
N GLU A 306 -1.56 -7.52 8.68
CA GLU A 306 -1.13 -8.82 8.14
C GLU A 306 -0.16 -8.64 6.96
N PHE A 307 -0.52 -7.76 6.02
CA PHE A 307 0.31 -7.54 4.83
C PHE A 307 1.70 -6.97 5.18
N GLY A 308 1.76 -5.93 5.99
CA GLY A 308 3.03 -5.33 6.42
C GLY A 308 3.87 -6.30 7.26
N THR A 309 3.24 -7.14 8.09
CA THR A 309 3.90 -8.23 8.82
C THR A 309 4.56 -9.22 7.85
N ALA A 310 3.86 -9.61 6.79
CA ALA A 310 4.43 -10.45 5.74
C ALA A 310 5.61 -9.77 5.01
N LEU A 311 5.54 -8.45 4.77
CA LEU A 311 6.66 -7.71 4.19
C LEU A 311 7.89 -7.72 5.10
N VAL A 312 7.72 -7.46 6.40
CA VAL A 312 8.82 -7.46 7.39
C VAL A 312 9.49 -8.85 7.47
N LEU A 313 8.70 -9.92 7.48
CA LEU A 313 9.23 -11.28 7.44
C LEU A 313 9.94 -11.57 6.11
N GLY A 314 9.37 -11.14 4.98
CA GLY A 314 9.95 -11.34 3.65
C GLY A 314 11.29 -10.63 3.42
N ALA A 315 11.53 -9.52 4.12
CA ALA A 315 12.84 -8.85 4.08
C ALA A 315 13.95 -9.65 4.78
N ALA A 316 13.59 -10.62 5.60
CA ALA A 316 14.52 -11.38 6.42
C ALA A 316 14.69 -12.84 5.99
N LEU A 317 13.67 -13.42 5.36
CA LEU A 317 13.62 -14.83 4.99
C LEU A 317 13.84 -14.98 3.47
N ALA A 318 14.63 -15.98 3.10
CA ALA A 318 14.86 -16.30 1.68
C ALA A 318 13.66 -17.02 1.01
N ASP A 319 12.77 -17.61 1.79
CA ASP A 319 11.57 -18.29 1.31
C ASP A 319 10.51 -17.26 0.89
N SER A 320 9.91 -17.43 -0.28
CA SER A 320 8.89 -16.52 -0.81
C SER A 320 7.48 -16.77 -0.27
N VAL A 321 7.20 -17.95 0.26
CA VAL A 321 5.86 -18.38 0.72
C VAL A 321 5.72 -18.26 2.24
N LEU A 322 6.78 -18.62 2.97
CA LEU A 322 6.74 -18.63 4.43
C LEU A 322 6.32 -17.30 5.08
N PRO A 323 6.73 -16.12 4.59
CA PRO A 323 6.29 -14.83 5.17
C PRO A 323 4.77 -14.66 5.20
N ALA A 324 4.10 -14.92 4.09
CA ALA A 324 2.63 -14.80 4.01
C ALA A 324 1.95 -15.83 4.91
N VAL A 325 2.43 -17.09 4.93
CA VAL A 325 1.89 -18.13 5.81
C VAL A 325 2.10 -17.77 7.28
N ALA A 326 3.26 -17.21 7.65
CA ALA A 326 3.57 -16.86 9.03
C ALA A 326 2.82 -15.62 9.53
N ALA A 327 2.34 -14.76 8.63
CA ALA A 327 1.52 -13.60 8.96
C ALA A 327 0.03 -13.93 9.13
N ARG A 328 -0.45 -15.07 8.63
CA ARG A 328 -1.86 -15.47 8.76
C ARG A 328 -2.30 -15.64 10.20
N GLY A 329 -3.53 -15.20 10.48
CA GLY A 329 -4.09 -15.18 11.82
C GLY A 329 -3.59 -14.00 12.65
N TRP A 330 -3.11 -12.96 11.99
CA TRP A 330 -2.86 -11.67 12.61
C TRP A 330 -4.20 -11.07 13.07
N ASP A 331 -4.26 -10.60 14.31
CA ASP A 331 -5.48 -10.06 14.90
C ASP A 331 -5.23 -8.67 15.51
N GLY A 332 -4.04 -8.12 15.31
CA GLY A 332 -3.68 -6.78 15.71
C GLY A 332 -2.20 -6.63 16.04
N ASP A 333 -1.70 -5.42 15.86
CA ASP A 333 -0.33 -5.08 16.24
C ASP A 333 -0.14 -3.60 16.54
N ARG A 334 0.95 -3.30 17.20
CA ARG A 334 1.45 -1.94 17.38
C ARG A 334 2.97 -1.96 17.41
N TYR A 335 3.61 -1.13 16.60
CA TYR A 335 5.05 -0.90 16.67
C TYR A 335 5.38 0.53 17.04
N GLY A 336 6.59 0.73 17.54
CA GLY A 336 7.19 2.04 17.72
C GLY A 336 8.69 1.98 17.52
N LEU A 337 9.25 3.05 17.00
CA LEU A 337 10.67 3.29 16.86
C LEU A 337 11.03 4.56 17.63
N TRP A 338 12.00 4.47 18.52
CA TRP A 338 12.46 5.59 19.33
C TRP A 338 13.94 5.87 19.10
N ARG A 339 14.29 7.15 19.13
CA ARG A 339 15.69 7.56 19.21
C ARG A 339 16.19 7.39 20.64
N LEU A 340 17.36 6.80 20.78
CA LEU A 340 18.00 6.65 22.09
C LEU A 340 19.04 7.74 22.33
N PRO A 341 19.24 8.18 23.59
CA PRO A 341 20.40 9.00 23.95
C PRO A 341 21.68 8.29 23.51
N GLY A 342 22.56 8.99 22.78
CA GLY A 342 23.82 8.42 22.29
C GLY A 342 23.78 7.84 20.86
N GLY A 343 22.68 8.03 20.11
CA GLY A 343 22.66 7.79 18.67
C GLY A 343 22.28 6.37 18.25
N GLY A 344 21.51 5.66 19.06
CA GLY A 344 20.88 4.39 18.72
C GLY A 344 19.38 4.52 18.52
N VAL A 345 18.74 3.42 18.08
CA VAL A 345 17.28 3.28 18.03
C VAL A 345 16.84 2.08 18.87
N ARG A 346 15.63 2.22 19.41
CA ARG A 346 14.88 1.13 20.00
C ARG A 346 13.61 0.92 19.17
N TYR A 347 13.40 -0.31 18.77
CA TYR A 347 12.16 -0.77 18.13
C TYR A 347 11.42 -1.69 19.10
N VAL A 348 10.13 -1.44 19.29
CA VAL A 348 9.22 -2.30 20.04
C VAL A 348 8.06 -2.64 19.12
N TRP A 349 7.74 -3.91 19.03
CA TRP A 349 6.62 -4.39 18.24
C TRP A 349 5.84 -5.43 19.04
N ILE A 350 4.57 -5.20 19.25
CA ILE A 350 3.66 -6.12 19.91
C ILE A 350 2.64 -6.58 18.89
N THR A 351 2.49 -7.89 18.74
CA THR A 351 1.51 -8.52 17.86
C THR A 351 0.58 -9.40 18.68
N VAL A 352 -0.67 -9.48 18.27
CA VAL A 352 -1.68 -10.40 18.79
C VAL A 352 -2.25 -11.22 17.64
N TRP A 353 -2.66 -12.45 17.95
CA TRP A 353 -2.96 -13.46 16.95
C TRP A 353 -4.27 -14.18 17.28
N ASP A 354 -4.95 -14.74 16.30
CA ASP A 354 -6.19 -15.52 16.47
C ASP A 354 -5.99 -16.71 17.44
N ALA A 355 -4.83 -17.35 17.35
CA ALA A 355 -4.51 -18.49 18.20
C ALA A 355 -3.04 -18.52 18.64
N PRO A 356 -2.74 -19.18 19.79
CA PRO A 356 -1.35 -19.37 20.25
C PRO A 356 -0.47 -20.11 19.23
N ALA A 357 -1.03 -20.90 18.34
CA ALA A 357 -0.29 -21.57 17.26
C ALA A 357 0.18 -20.59 16.18
N ASP A 358 -0.62 -19.58 15.86
CA ASP A 358 -0.28 -18.54 14.90
C ASP A 358 0.81 -17.64 15.47
N ALA A 359 0.68 -17.24 16.73
CA ALA A 359 1.72 -16.54 17.47
C ALA A 359 3.06 -17.29 17.50
N ALA A 360 3.01 -18.62 17.64
CA ALA A 360 4.22 -19.46 17.64
C ALA A 360 4.85 -19.47 16.24
N ARG A 361 4.06 -19.66 15.19
CA ARG A 361 4.52 -19.68 13.79
C ARG A 361 5.19 -18.36 13.40
N PHE A 362 4.57 -17.23 13.76
CA PHE A 362 5.17 -15.91 13.56
C PHE A 362 6.48 -15.74 14.33
N ALA A 363 6.49 -16.09 15.63
CA ALA A 363 7.65 -15.95 16.49
C ALA A 363 8.86 -16.76 15.97
N ASP A 364 8.60 -18.00 15.51
CA ASP A 364 9.62 -18.88 14.94
C ASP A 364 10.17 -18.31 13.61
N ALA A 365 9.29 -17.81 12.73
CA ALA A 365 9.68 -17.18 11.48
C ALA A 365 10.50 -15.90 11.71
N TYR A 366 10.10 -15.05 12.65
CA TYR A 366 10.84 -13.84 12.99
C TYR A 366 12.22 -14.14 13.59
N ALA A 367 12.30 -15.11 14.51
CA ALA A 367 13.55 -15.57 15.08
C ALA A 367 14.50 -16.13 14.01
N GLN A 368 13.97 -16.94 13.08
CA GLN A 368 14.74 -17.47 11.94
C GLN A 368 15.29 -16.34 11.07
N GLY A 369 14.47 -15.38 10.67
CA GLY A 369 14.91 -14.22 9.89
C GLY A 369 15.94 -13.36 10.61
N ALA A 370 15.87 -13.24 11.95
CA ALA A 370 16.88 -12.55 12.74
C ALA A 370 18.21 -13.30 12.75
N MET A 371 18.18 -14.64 12.81
CA MET A 371 19.37 -15.48 12.71
C MET A 371 20.02 -15.38 11.34
N ASP A 372 19.24 -15.44 10.27
CA ASP A 372 19.73 -15.35 8.88
C ASP A 372 20.44 -14.01 8.64
N ARG A 373 19.86 -12.90 9.10
CA ARG A 373 20.47 -11.56 9.02
C ARG A 373 21.77 -11.43 9.83
N SER A 374 21.98 -12.25 10.87
CA SER A 374 23.19 -12.20 11.70
C SER A 374 24.43 -12.84 11.07
N ALA A 375 24.27 -13.52 9.93
CA ALA A 375 25.33 -14.23 9.21
C ALA A 375 26.18 -15.17 10.11
N GLY A 376 25.54 -15.83 11.06
CA GLY A 376 26.18 -16.80 11.94
C GLY A 376 27.10 -16.21 13.04
N ARG A 377 27.05 -14.88 13.25
CA ARG A 377 27.89 -14.19 14.27
C ARG A 377 27.12 -13.83 15.54
N ALA A 378 25.93 -14.42 15.73
CA ALA A 378 25.07 -14.12 16.85
C ALA A 378 25.38 -15.01 18.09
N GLN A 379 25.25 -14.39 19.26
CA GLN A 379 25.02 -15.13 20.50
C GLN A 379 23.50 -15.31 20.66
N ILE A 380 23.07 -16.54 20.77
CA ILE A 380 21.63 -16.88 20.84
C ILE A 380 21.36 -17.58 22.17
N THR A 381 20.30 -17.14 22.84
CA THR A 381 19.75 -17.77 24.04
C THR A 381 18.28 -18.05 23.83
N THR A 382 17.87 -19.30 24.07
CA THR A 382 16.47 -19.72 23.96
C THR A 382 15.99 -20.31 25.29
N ALA A 383 14.78 -19.91 25.70
CA ALA A 383 14.05 -20.47 26.81
C ALA A 383 12.59 -20.63 26.43
N ALA A 384 11.77 -21.26 27.24
CA ALA A 384 10.35 -21.45 26.94
C ALA A 384 9.65 -20.10 26.64
N GLY A 385 9.24 -19.88 25.38
CA GLY A 385 8.58 -18.66 24.93
C GLY A 385 9.48 -17.41 24.86
N ARG A 386 10.80 -17.55 24.97
CA ARG A 386 11.76 -16.44 24.89
C ARG A 386 12.92 -16.77 23.97
N PHE A 387 13.24 -15.84 23.09
CA PHE A 387 14.39 -15.88 22.20
C PHE A 387 15.19 -14.57 22.35
N GLU A 388 16.50 -14.68 22.50
CA GLU A 388 17.41 -13.53 22.55
C GLU A 388 18.52 -13.71 21.54
N LEU A 389 18.88 -12.63 20.84
CA LEU A 389 19.97 -12.60 19.88
C LEU A 389 20.80 -11.33 20.09
N VAL A 390 22.11 -11.48 20.17
CA VAL A 390 23.06 -10.36 20.21
C VAL A 390 24.07 -10.52 19.08
N ALA A 391 24.11 -9.56 18.15
CA ALA A 391 25.01 -9.56 17.01
C ALA A 391 25.29 -8.13 16.53
N GLY A 392 26.53 -7.77 16.22
CA GLY A 392 26.90 -6.54 15.50
C GLY A 392 26.40 -5.24 16.13
N GLY A 393 26.29 -5.16 17.46
CA GLY A 393 25.73 -3.99 18.15
C GLY A 393 24.21 -3.93 18.15
N ARG A 394 23.51 -4.99 17.67
CA ARG A 394 22.06 -5.19 17.74
C ARG A 394 21.75 -6.19 18.85
N THR A 395 20.74 -5.90 19.64
CA THR A 395 20.16 -6.81 20.62
C THR A 395 18.69 -6.97 20.30
N LEU A 396 18.23 -8.21 20.12
CA LEU A 396 16.85 -8.60 19.93
C LEU A 396 16.40 -9.44 21.11
N VAL A 397 15.26 -9.12 21.67
CA VAL A 397 14.52 -9.95 22.63
C VAL A 397 13.12 -10.17 22.10
N LEU A 398 12.75 -11.43 21.90
CA LEU A 398 11.40 -11.84 21.51
C LEU A 398 10.80 -12.65 22.64
N VAL A 399 9.58 -12.32 23.06
CA VAL A 399 8.85 -13.01 24.12
C VAL A 399 7.46 -13.34 23.63
N ARG A 400 7.09 -14.64 23.64
CA ARG A 400 5.73 -15.10 23.34
C ARG A 400 5.01 -15.51 24.62
N ARG A 401 3.79 -15.01 24.75
CA ARG A 401 2.87 -15.35 25.86
C ARG A 401 1.48 -15.65 25.30
N GLY A 402 1.12 -16.92 25.17
CA GLY A 402 -0.15 -17.32 24.58
C GLY A 402 -0.22 -16.90 23.10
N ASP A 403 -1.20 -16.07 22.78
CA ASP A 403 -1.48 -15.49 21.47
C ASP A 403 -0.77 -14.15 21.20
N GLN A 404 0.06 -13.68 22.12
CA GLN A 404 0.81 -12.42 21.99
C GLN A 404 2.30 -12.67 21.79
N VAL A 405 2.92 -11.87 20.90
CA VAL A 405 4.38 -11.81 20.75
C VAL A 405 4.83 -10.37 20.95
N GLU A 406 5.85 -10.21 21.78
CA GLU A 406 6.52 -8.93 22.02
C GLU A 406 7.96 -9.02 21.50
N ILE A 407 8.34 -8.07 20.66
CA ILE A 407 9.66 -7.93 20.06
C ILE A 407 10.25 -6.61 20.55
N ARG A 408 11.46 -6.67 21.11
CA ARG A 408 12.24 -5.50 21.49
C ARG A 408 13.61 -5.57 20.83
N GLU A 409 13.93 -4.60 20.02
CA GLU A 409 15.23 -4.48 19.39
C GLU A 409 15.92 -3.17 19.78
N THR A 410 17.20 -3.24 19.94
CA THR A 410 18.05 -2.06 20.13
C THR A 410 19.22 -2.17 19.16
N SER A 411 19.47 -1.13 18.38
CA SER A 411 20.60 -1.08 17.46
C SER A 411 21.24 0.31 17.47
N ARG A 412 22.53 0.39 17.12
CA ARG A 412 23.18 1.66 16.81
C ARG A 412 22.88 2.01 15.35
N ILE A 413 22.56 3.27 15.09
CA ILE A 413 22.51 3.76 13.71
C ILE A 413 23.98 3.87 13.26
N GLU A 414 24.40 3.01 12.33
CA GLU A 414 25.67 3.22 11.61
C GLU A 414 25.54 4.51 10.81
N ARG A 415 26.46 5.44 11.07
CA ARG A 415 26.50 6.76 10.43
C ARG A 415 27.08 6.67 9.04
#